data_6352e6fff453ae2cfa2cd2a636df7e30
#
_entry.id   6352e6fff453ae2cfa2cd2a636df7e30
#
_cell.length_a   1.000
_cell.length_b   1.000
_cell.length_c   1.000
_cell.angle_alpha   90.00
_cell.angle_beta   90.00
_cell.angle_gamma   90.00
#
_symmetry.space_group_name_H-M   'P 1'
#
loop_
_entity.id
_entity.type
_entity.pdbx_description
1 polymer ?
#
loop_
_entity_poly.entity_id
_entity_poly.type
_entity_poly.pdbx_seq_one_letter_code
_entity_poly.pdbx_strand_id
1 'polypeptide(L)'
;VTDDATRTLGKGSAPPGPVPEGLIRLYSMRFCPYAHRTRLVLQAKGIRHEVININLRNKPEWYFTKHPFGKIPVLENSKCQLIYESVIACEYLDDAYPGRKLYPCDSYERARQKMLLDLFYKILGYQNTVFFGGDCISMIDYLFWPWFERLDVYGIADCVNHTPALRLWIAAMKQDPTVCALLIDKNIFLGFLNLYFQNNPDAFDYGLGC
;
A
#
# COMPACT_ATOMS: atom_id res chain seq x y z
N VAL A 1 -2.47 -10.93 -13.26
CA VAL A 1 -2.49 -11.05 -11.80
C VAL A 1 -1.04 -11.12 -11.36
N THR A 2 -0.60 -10.12 -10.67
CA THR A 2 0.73 -10.12 -10.09
C THR A 2 0.68 -10.81 -8.75
N ASP A 3 1.44 -11.88 -8.64
CA ASP A 3 1.62 -12.56 -7.38
C ASP A 3 2.60 -11.75 -6.51
N ASP A 4 2.07 -11.05 -5.50
CA ASP A 4 2.88 -10.34 -4.52
C ASP A 4 3.30 -11.24 -3.34
N ALA A 5 2.87 -12.51 -3.35
CA ALA A 5 3.19 -13.53 -2.37
C ALA A 5 4.52 -14.26 -2.72
N THR A 6 5.55 -13.49 -3.03
CA THR A 6 6.90 -13.99 -3.30
C THR A 6 7.81 -13.84 -2.09
N ARG A 7 8.82 -14.70 -1.98
CA ARG A 7 9.84 -14.58 -0.93
C ARG A 7 10.59 -13.26 -1.04
N THR A 8 10.97 -12.71 0.10
CA THR A 8 11.75 -11.49 0.18
C THR A 8 13.19 -11.71 -0.29
N LEU A 9 13.73 -10.70 -0.96
CA LEU A 9 15.15 -10.64 -1.26
C LEU A 9 15.89 -10.01 -0.07
N GLY A 10 16.93 -10.68 0.38
CA GLY A 10 17.78 -10.26 1.51
C GLY A 10 19.21 -10.01 1.10
N LYS A 11 20.05 -9.77 2.10
CA LYS A 11 21.49 -9.56 1.94
C LYS A 11 22.12 -10.72 1.17
N GLY A 12 23.01 -10.38 0.25
CA GLY A 12 23.67 -11.36 -0.63
C GLY A 12 22.85 -11.81 -1.82
N SER A 13 21.58 -11.39 -1.96
CA SER A 13 20.78 -11.66 -3.15
C SER A 13 21.28 -10.86 -4.36
N ALA A 14 21.14 -11.43 -5.55
CA ALA A 14 21.42 -10.71 -6.78
C ALA A 14 20.36 -9.64 -7.05
N PRO A 15 20.72 -8.47 -7.63
CA PRO A 15 19.74 -7.50 -8.06
C PRO A 15 18.86 -8.08 -9.18
N PRO A 16 17.57 -7.70 -9.24
CA PRO A 16 16.71 -8.11 -10.35
C PRO A 16 17.19 -7.50 -11.66
N GLY A 17 16.88 -8.16 -12.76
CA GLY A 17 17.16 -7.64 -14.09
C GLY A 17 16.38 -6.34 -14.40
N PRO A 18 16.56 -5.76 -15.59
CA PRO A 18 15.84 -4.55 -16.00
C PRO A 18 14.33 -4.79 -16.01
N VAL A 19 13.57 -3.72 -15.77
CA VAL A 19 12.11 -3.78 -15.86
C VAL A 19 11.70 -3.95 -17.33
N PRO A 20 10.89 -4.98 -17.67
CA PRO A 20 10.42 -5.17 -19.04
C PRO A 20 9.61 -3.96 -19.53
N GLU A 21 9.67 -3.69 -20.83
CA GLU A 21 8.86 -2.65 -21.44
C GLU A 21 7.35 -2.94 -21.25
N GLY A 22 6.59 -1.91 -20.94
CA GLY A 22 5.15 -2.03 -20.66
C GLY A 22 4.81 -2.51 -19.24
N LEU A 23 5.80 -2.79 -18.40
CA LEU A 23 5.61 -3.08 -16.98
C LEU A 23 6.15 -1.94 -16.12
N ILE A 24 5.63 -1.86 -14.90
CA ILE A 24 6.24 -1.11 -13.80
C ILE A 24 6.54 -2.08 -12.66
N ARG A 25 7.66 -1.90 -12.01
CA ARG A 25 8.08 -2.72 -10.87
C ARG A 25 7.81 -1.99 -9.58
N LEU A 26 7.22 -2.71 -8.62
CA LEU A 26 7.06 -2.25 -7.25
C LEU A 26 8.01 -3.02 -6.33
N TYR A 27 8.89 -2.30 -5.65
CA TYR A 27 9.61 -2.84 -4.50
C TYR A 27 8.74 -2.68 -3.26
N SER A 28 8.42 -3.79 -2.62
CA SER A 28 7.37 -3.89 -1.61
C SER A 28 7.80 -4.73 -0.41
N MET A 29 6.92 -4.85 0.53
CA MET A 29 6.89 -5.86 1.58
C MET A 29 5.43 -6.14 1.92
N ARG A 30 5.04 -7.40 1.99
CA ARG A 30 3.64 -7.87 2.05
C ARG A 30 2.81 -7.20 3.14
N PHE A 31 3.40 -6.92 4.28
CA PHE A 31 2.70 -6.41 5.47
C PHE A 31 2.85 -4.89 5.66
N CYS A 32 3.57 -4.20 4.80
CA CYS A 32 3.81 -2.76 4.90
C CYS A 32 2.57 -1.96 4.50
N PRO A 33 2.04 -1.08 5.38
CA PRO A 33 0.88 -0.26 5.05
C PRO A 33 1.18 0.77 3.96
N TYR A 34 2.38 1.30 3.90
CA TYR A 34 2.78 2.27 2.88
C TYR A 34 2.86 1.64 1.48
N ALA A 35 3.47 0.46 1.37
CA ALA A 35 3.48 -0.30 0.11
C ALA A 35 2.08 -0.79 -0.29
N HIS A 36 1.22 -1.06 0.69
CA HIS A 36 -0.18 -1.42 0.46
C HIS A 36 -0.95 -0.30 -0.26
N ARG A 37 -0.70 0.97 0.06
CA ARG A 37 -1.25 2.11 -0.70
C ARG A 37 -0.98 1.97 -2.19
N THR A 38 0.27 1.74 -2.55
CA THR A 38 0.69 1.64 -3.95
C THR A 38 0.09 0.41 -4.63
N ARG A 39 0.02 -0.73 -3.94
CA ARG A 39 -0.65 -1.92 -4.47
C ARG A 39 -2.14 -1.71 -4.73
N LEU A 40 -2.84 -1.01 -3.83
CA LEU A 40 -4.26 -0.65 -4.01
C LEU A 40 -4.46 0.20 -5.27
N VAL A 41 -3.62 1.20 -5.48
CA VAL A 41 -3.72 2.07 -6.67
C VAL A 41 -3.38 1.30 -7.96
N LEU A 42 -2.33 0.47 -7.95
CA LEU A 42 -2.01 -0.40 -9.09
C LEU A 42 -3.19 -1.32 -9.45
N GLN A 43 -3.82 -1.92 -8.45
CA GLN A 43 -4.98 -2.79 -8.63
C GLN A 43 -6.21 -2.02 -9.10
N ALA A 44 -6.52 -0.89 -8.47
CA ALA A 44 -7.68 -0.07 -8.81
C ALA A 44 -7.65 0.46 -10.24
N LYS A 45 -6.45 0.76 -10.76
CA LYS A 45 -6.24 1.24 -12.14
C LYS A 45 -5.96 0.12 -13.14
N GLY A 46 -5.89 -1.14 -12.70
CA GLY A 46 -5.58 -2.27 -13.58
C GLY A 46 -4.21 -2.18 -14.25
N ILE A 47 -3.23 -1.60 -13.58
CA ILE A 47 -1.87 -1.39 -14.12
C ILE A 47 -1.10 -2.71 -14.07
N ARG A 48 -0.56 -3.12 -15.22
CA ARG A 48 0.35 -4.28 -15.29
C ARG A 48 1.66 -3.95 -14.55
N HIS A 49 1.99 -4.77 -13.56
CA HIS A 49 3.17 -4.56 -12.74
C HIS A 49 3.77 -5.87 -12.25
N GLU A 50 4.99 -5.83 -11.79
CA GLU A 50 5.63 -6.90 -11.04
C GLU A 50 5.99 -6.42 -9.64
N VAL A 51 6.05 -7.34 -8.69
CA VAL A 51 6.37 -7.05 -7.29
C VAL A 51 7.66 -7.76 -6.90
N ILE A 52 8.58 -7.02 -6.31
CA ILE A 52 9.78 -7.55 -5.66
C ILE A 52 9.68 -7.24 -4.17
N ASN A 53 9.59 -8.27 -3.35
CA ASN A 53 9.55 -8.11 -1.90
C ASN A 53 10.97 -8.02 -1.32
N ILE A 54 11.17 -7.06 -0.43
CA ILE A 54 12.45 -6.77 0.22
C ILE A 54 12.37 -7.15 1.70
N ASN A 55 13.39 -7.87 2.19
CA ASN A 55 13.53 -8.11 3.62
C ASN A 55 14.09 -6.86 4.29
N LEU A 56 13.25 -6.12 4.99
CA LEU A 56 13.60 -4.81 5.56
C LEU A 56 14.56 -4.89 6.76
N ARG A 57 14.71 -6.07 7.37
CA ARG A 57 15.67 -6.30 8.46
C ARG A 57 17.00 -6.84 7.96
N ASN A 58 17.05 -7.36 6.75
CA ASN A 58 18.24 -7.92 6.12
C ASN A 58 18.28 -7.48 4.66
N LYS A 59 18.35 -6.17 4.44
CA LYS A 59 18.23 -5.56 3.12
C LYS A 59 19.36 -5.97 2.19
N PRO A 60 19.07 -6.23 0.89
CA PRO A 60 20.10 -6.41 -0.12
C PRO A 60 20.95 -5.15 -0.26
N GLU A 61 22.24 -5.30 -0.48
CA GLU A 61 23.16 -4.18 -0.66
C GLU A 61 22.79 -3.30 -1.87
N TRP A 62 22.38 -3.95 -2.98
CA TRP A 62 21.95 -3.25 -4.19
C TRP A 62 20.69 -2.42 -4.01
N TYR A 63 19.84 -2.72 -3.00
CA TYR A 63 18.59 -2.00 -2.81
C TYR A 63 18.80 -0.52 -2.45
N PHE A 64 19.93 -0.18 -1.85
CA PHE A 64 20.26 1.23 -1.56
C PHE A 64 20.52 2.06 -2.82
N THR A 65 20.67 1.45 -3.99
CA THR A 65 20.65 2.15 -5.28
C THR A 65 19.24 2.51 -5.72
N LYS A 66 18.21 1.86 -5.17
CA LYS A 66 16.78 2.11 -5.47
C LYS A 66 16.17 3.13 -4.53
N HIS A 67 16.60 3.12 -3.26
CA HIS A 67 16.18 4.11 -2.26
C HIS A 67 17.35 4.44 -1.33
N PRO A 68 17.68 5.72 -1.13
CA PRO A 68 18.86 6.12 -0.36
C PRO A 68 18.84 5.65 1.11
N PHE A 69 17.65 5.50 1.68
CA PHE A 69 17.46 4.98 3.05
C PHE A 69 16.95 3.54 3.10
N GLY A 70 16.89 2.86 1.95
CA GLY A 70 16.41 1.48 1.89
C GLY A 70 14.95 1.31 2.31
N LYS A 71 14.10 2.32 2.09
CA LYS A 71 12.67 2.26 2.41
C LYS A 71 11.85 1.70 1.25
N ILE A 72 10.63 1.31 1.54
CA ILE A 72 9.59 0.92 0.58
C ILE A 72 8.35 1.78 0.79
N PRO A 73 7.45 1.94 -0.21
CA PRO A 73 7.54 1.42 -1.59
C PRO A 73 8.50 2.21 -2.48
N VAL A 74 8.98 1.56 -3.54
CA VAL A 74 9.66 2.21 -4.66
C VAL A 74 9.07 1.66 -5.95
N LEU A 75 8.74 2.54 -6.89
CA LEU A 75 8.38 2.19 -8.26
C LEU A 75 9.59 2.37 -9.17
N GLU A 76 9.79 1.44 -10.09
CA GLU A 76 10.80 1.52 -11.14
C GLU A 76 10.16 1.19 -12.49
N ASN A 77 10.32 2.06 -13.46
CA ASN A 77 9.84 1.83 -14.84
C ASN A 77 10.95 1.27 -15.75
N SER A 78 10.59 0.93 -16.99
CA SER A 78 11.53 0.37 -17.99
C SER A 78 12.65 1.34 -18.40
N LYS A 79 12.52 2.61 -18.08
CA LYS A 79 13.57 3.64 -18.30
C LYS A 79 14.48 3.83 -17.09
N CYS A 80 14.44 2.91 -16.12
CA CYS A 80 15.18 2.99 -14.86
C CYS A 80 14.86 4.23 -14.01
N GLN A 81 13.70 4.85 -14.21
CA GLN A 81 13.26 5.96 -13.38
C GLN A 81 12.64 5.43 -12.10
N LEU A 82 13.04 6.03 -10.98
CA LEU A 82 12.63 5.62 -9.63
C LEU A 82 11.68 6.66 -9.04
N ILE A 83 10.57 6.18 -8.49
CA ILE A 83 9.61 7.02 -7.77
C ILE A 83 9.38 6.39 -6.40
N TYR A 84 9.60 7.14 -5.35
CA TYR A 84 9.37 6.72 -3.98
C TYR A 84 8.59 7.77 -3.20
N GLU A 85 8.33 7.54 -1.92
CA GLU A 85 7.29 8.15 -1.09
C GLU A 85 5.89 7.68 -1.54
N SER A 86 5.18 6.97 -0.65
CA SER A 86 3.95 6.24 -1.04
C SER A 86 2.87 7.12 -1.65
N VAL A 87 2.68 8.34 -1.14
CA VAL A 87 1.68 9.28 -1.69
C VAL A 87 2.11 9.76 -3.07
N ILE A 88 3.37 10.14 -3.24
CA ILE A 88 3.93 10.59 -4.53
C ILE A 88 3.86 9.45 -5.55
N ALA A 89 4.20 8.22 -5.16
CA ALA A 89 4.10 7.05 -6.02
C ALA A 89 2.65 6.81 -6.48
N CYS A 90 1.66 6.94 -5.58
CA CYS A 90 0.25 6.82 -5.93
C CYS A 90 -0.22 7.94 -6.88
N GLU A 91 0.19 9.17 -6.65
CA GLU A 91 -0.11 10.31 -7.53
C GLU A 91 0.49 10.10 -8.93
N TYR A 92 1.75 9.66 -9.00
CA TYR A 92 2.39 9.34 -10.26
C TYR A 92 1.62 8.29 -11.06
N LEU A 93 1.17 7.22 -10.41
CA LEU A 93 0.38 6.19 -11.08
C LEU A 93 -0.95 6.74 -11.60
N ASP A 94 -1.60 7.60 -10.83
CA ASP A 94 -2.87 8.21 -11.25
C ASP A 94 -2.70 9.15 -12.44
N ASP A 95 -1.60 9.90 -12.49
CA ASP A 95 -1.33 10.84 -13.57
C ASP A 95 -0.77 10.18 -14.83
N ALA A 96 0.12 9.20 -14.68
CA ALA A 96 0.86 8.61 -15.80
C ALA A 96 0.08 7.51 -16.55
N TYR A 97 -0.90 6.88 -15.90
CA TYR A 97 -1.64 5.76 -16.49
C TYR A 97 -3.07 6.15 -16.84
N PRO A 98 -3.60 5.66 -17.97
CA PRO A 98 -4.96 5.97 -18.42
C PRO A 98 -6.02 5.31 -17.53
N GLY A 99 -7.28 5.62 -17.82
CA GLY A 99 -8.44 5.10 -17.12
C GLY A 99 -9.02 6.08 -16.12
N ARG A 100 -9.85 5.57 -15.20
CA ARG A 100 -10.49 6.40 -14.18
C ARG A 100 -9.44 7.09 -13.31
N LYS A 101 -9.55 8.42 -13.21
CA LYS A 101 -8.77 9.19 -12.25
C LYS A 101 -9.28 8.92 -10.83
N LEU A 102 -8.35 8.63 -9.91
CA LEU A 102 -8.66 8.42 -8.50
C LEU A 102 -8.71 9.72 -7.72
N TYR A 103 -7.88 10.71 -8.09
CA TYR A 103 -8.04 12.08 -7.62
C TYR A 103 -9.15 12.79 -8.39
N PRO A 104 -9.91 13.69 -7.73
CA PRO A 104 -10.89 14.52 -8.43
C PRO A 104 -10.22 15.43 -9.45
N CYS A 105 -10.94 15.74 -10.54
CA CYS A 105 -10.46 16.69 -11.56
C CYS A 105 -10.51 18.15 -11.04
N ASP A 106 -11.47 18.45 -10.16
CA ASP A 106 -11.56 19.76 -9.54
C ASP A 106 -10.36 20.02 -8.63
N SER A 107 -9.72 21.16 -8.83
CA SER A 107 -8.48 21.50 -8.11
C SER A 107 -8.70 21.75 -6.63
N TYR A 108 -9.84 22.30 -6.24
CA TYR A 108 -10.18 22.52 -4.84
C TYR A 108 -10.46 21.18 -4.12
N GLU A 109 -11.27 20.30 -4.72
CA GLU A 109 -11.54 18.99 -4.15
C GLU A 109 -10.27 18.14 -4.03
N ARG A 110 -9.38 18.23 -5.00
CA ARG A 110 -8.05 17.60 -4.91
C ARG A 110 -7.22 18.16 -3.76
N ALA A 111 -7.18 19.47 -3.61
CA ALA A 111 -6.48 20.13 -2.50
C ALA A 111 -7.11 19.73 -1.16
N ARG A 112 -8.45 19.63 -1.08
CA ARG A 112 -9.17 19.20 0.12
C ARG A 112 -8.77 17.79 0.53
N GLN A 113 -8.69 16.85 -0.41
CA GLN A 113 -8.21 15.49 -0.11
C GLN A 113 -6.76 15.48 0.40
N LYS A 114 -5.89 16.28 -0.20
CA LYS A 114 -4.50 16.40 0.25
C LYS A 114 -4.39 17.01 1.64
N MET A 115 -5.22 17.99 1.97
CA MET A 115 -5.30 18.54 3.34
C MET A 115 -5.75 17.49 4.35
N LEU A 116 -6.77 16.67 4.01
CA LEU A 116 -7.21 15.57 4.87
C LEU A 116 -6.10 14.54 5.09
N LEU A 117 -5.32 14.26 4.07
CA LEU A 117 -4.18 13.34 4.19
C LEU A 117 -3.12 13.88 5.16
N ASP A 118 -2.79 15.16 5.09
CA ASP A 118 -1.85 15.80 6.01
C ASP A 118 -2.38 15.80 7.46
N LEU A 119 -3.69 15.91 7.61
CA LEU A 119 -4.37 15.87 8.90
C LEU A 119 -4.61 14.44 9.42
N PHE A 120 -4.42 13.42 8.59
CA PHE A 120 -4.74 12.03 8.92
C PHE A 120 -4.16 11.56 10.25
N TYR A 121 -2.97 12.00 10.57
CA TYR A 121 -2.33 11.68 11.84
C TYR A 121 -2.82 12.54 13.03
N LYS A 122 -3.69 13.53 12.77
CA LYS A 122 -4.12 14.52 13.77
C LYS A 122 -5.63 14.49 14.04
N ILE A 123 -6.47 14.07 13.09
CA ILE A 123 -7.93 14.18 13.20
C ILE A 123 -8.64 13.00 12.52
N LEU A 124 -9.20 12.11 13.32
CA LEU A 124 -10.20 11.14 12.91
C LEU A 124 -11.57 11.68 13.33
N GLY A 125 -12.39 12.18 12.42
CA GLY A 125 -13.76 12.51 12.86
C GLY A 125 -14.66 13.44 12.05
N TYR A 126 -14.31 13.91 10.87
CA TYR A 126 -15.23 14.73 10.07
C TYR A 126 -15.51 14.11 8.71
N GLN A 127 -16.65 13.43 8.60
CA GLN A 127 -17.09 12.85 7.34
C GLN A 127 -18.62 12.98 7.20
N ASN A 128 -19.07 13.60 6.10
CA ASN A 128 -20.50 13.75 5.77
C ASN A 128 -20.96 12.85 4.61
N THR A 129 -20.06 12.09 3.99
CA THR A 129 -20.31 11.19 2.86
C THR A 129 -19.83 9.79 3.19
N VAL A 130 -20.22 8.77 2.41
CA VAL A 130 -19.81 7.38 2.62
C VAL A 130 -18.30 7.24 2.50
N PHE A 131 -17.69 7.87 1.47
CA PHE A 131 -16.24 7.89 1.28
C PHE A 131 -15.66 9.27 1.59
N PHE A 132 -14.37 9.32 1.92
CA PHE A 132 -13.70 10.58 2.24
C PHE A 132 -13.66 11.57 1.06
N GLY A 133 -13.72 11.05 -0.16
CA GLY A 133 -13.75 11.86 -1.39
C GLY A 133 -15.13 12.22 -1.89
N GLY A 134 -16.22 11.70 -1.28
CA GLY A 134 -17.59 11.94 -1.72
C GLY A 134 -18.41 10.65 -1.85
N ASP A 135 -19.24 10.55 -2.88
CA ASP A 135 -20.15 9.42 -3.07
C ASP A 135 -19.48 8.19 -3.69
N CYS A 136 -18.28 8.36 -4.24
CA CYS A 136 -17.51 7.28 -4.84
C CYS A 136 -16.14 7.16 -4.17
N ILE A 137 -15.66 5.91 -4.10
CA ILE A 137 -14.29 5.63 -3.64
C ILE A 137 -13.26 6.36 -4.52
N SER A 138 -12.26 6.95 -3.90
CA SER A 138 -11.26 7.80 -4.54
C SER A 138 -9.87 7.56 -3.96
N MET A 139 -8.87 8.34 -4.41
CA MET A 139 -7.48 8.22 -3.96
C MET A 139 -7.35 8.25 -2.44
N ILE A 140 -8.02 9.19 -1.77
CA ILE A 140 -7.90 9.38 -0.32
C ILE A 140 -8.35 8.14 0.47
N ASP A 141 -9.38 7.43 -0.02
CA ASP A 141 -9.87 6.21 0.62
C ASP A 141 -8.83 5.11 0.57
N TYR A 142 -8.18 4.91 -0.57
CA TYR A 142 -7.10 3.93 -0.72
C TYR A 142 -5.84 4.31 0.07
N LEU A 143 -5.56 5.60 0.22
CA LEU A 143 -4.42 6.07 1.01
C LEU A 143 -4.61 5.85 2.51
N PHE A 144 -5.86 5.85 2.98
CA PHE A 144 -6.20 5.62 4.39
C PHE A 144 -6.40 4.14 4.74
N TRP A 145 -6.97 3.36 3.81
CA TRP A 145 -7.41 2.01 4.06
C TRP A 145 -6.38 1.10 4.74
N PRO A 146 -5.09 1.08 4.37
CA PRO A 146 -4.13 0.16 4.96
C PRO A 146 -4.06 0.17 6.48
N TRP A 147 -4.26 1.31 7.11
CA TRP A 147 -4.26 1.40 8.58
C TRP A 147 -5.53 0.85 9.19
N PHE A 148 -6.68 1.10 8.58
CA PHE A 148 -7.97 0.63 9.07
C PHE A 148 -8.16 -0.88 8.87
N GLU A 149 -7.61 -1.45 7.82
CA GLU A 149 -7.60 -2.90 7.63
C GLU A 149 -6.88 -3.63 8.78
N ARG A 150 -5.89 -2.98 9.38
CA ARG A 150 -5.03 -3.57 10.42
C ARG A 150 -5.55 -3.38 11.85
N LEU A 151 -6.63 -2.67 12.07
CA LEU A 151 -7.17 -2.41 13.42
C LEU A 151 -7.44 -3.70 14.19
N ASP A 152 -8.03 -4.68 13.51
CA ASP A 152 -8.32 -6.01 14.09
C ASP A 152 -7.05 -6.77 14.46
N VAL A 153 -6.04 -6.69 13.61
CA VAL A 153 -4.76 -7.38 13.81
C VAL A 153 -4.02 -6.79 15.00
N TYR A 154 -4.10 -5.47 15.18
CA TYR A 154 -3.48 -4.77 16.31
C TYR A 154 -4.31 -4.84 17.62
N GLY A 155 -5.51 -5.44 17.55
CA GLY A 155 -6.38 -5.55 18.73
C GLY A 155 -6.99 -4.23 19.19
N ILE A 156 -7.12 -3.26 18.28
CA ILE A 156 -7.66 -1.91 18.55
C ILE A 156 -8.90 -1.60 17.71
N ALA A 157 -9.59 -2.61 17.21
CA ALA A 157 -10.80 -2.42 16.39
C ALA A 157 -11.89 -1.62 17.12
N ASP A 158 -11.93 -1.68 18.43
CA ASP A 158 -12.90 -0.96 19.24
C ASP A 158 -12.74 0.57 19.22
N CYS A 159 -11.59 1.08 18.78
CA CYS A 159 -11.34 2.53 18.71
C CYS A 159 -12.32 3.27 17.79
N VAL A 160 -12.95 2.57 16.84
CA VAL A 160 -13.94 3.14 15.89
C VAL A 160 -15.39 2.99 16.36
N ASN A 161 -15.66 2.35 17.50
CA ASN A 161 -17.01 2.05 17.97
C ASN A 161 -17.86 3.31 18.23
N HIS A 162 -17.23 4.41 18.60
CA HIS A 162 -17.87 5.68 18.86
C HIS A 162 -17.94 6.62 17.65
N THR A 163 -17.55 6.15 16.46
CA THR A 163 -17.55 6.92 15.22
C THR A 163 -18.38 6.21 14.15
N PRO A 164 -19.72 6.37 14.15
CA PRO A 164 -20.60 5.66 13.22
C PRO A 164 -20.26 5.86 11.75
N ALA A 165 -19.90 7.09 11.34
CA ALA A 165 -19.50 7.39 9.96
C ALA A 165 -18.27 6.59 9.54
N LEU A 166 -17.27 6.45 10.42
CA LEU A 166 -16.07 5.67 10.15
C LEU A 166 -16.36 4.17 10.04
N ARG A 167 -17.27 3.66 10.86
CA ARG A 167 -17.73 2.26 10.75
C ARG A 167 -18.43 1.98 9.43
N LEU A 168 -19.27 2.91 8.95
CA LEU A 168 -19.91 2.78 7.64
C LEU A 168 -18.89 2.82 6.51
N TRP A 169 -17.90 3.71 6.59
CA TRP A 169 -16.81 3.76 5.63
C TRP A 169 -16.02 2.45 5.60
N ILE A 170 -15.63 1.91 6.75
CA ILE A 170 -14.92 0.61 6.84
C ILE A 170 -15.75 -0.50 6.20
N ALA A 171 -17.05 -0.53 6.47
CA ALA A 171 -17.96 -1.51 5.86
C ALA A 171 -18.03 -1.36 4.33
N ALA A 172 -18.10 -0.13 3.83
CA ALA A 172 -18.10 0.16 2.40
C ALA A 172 -16.76 -0.22 1.74
N MET A 173 -15.62 0.10 2.37
CA MET A 173 -14.30 -0.29 1.87
C MET A 173 -14.13 -1.80 1.76
N LYS A 174 -14.66 -2.56 2.70
CA LYS A 174 -14.64 -4.05 2.66
C LYS A 174 -15.48 -4.64 1.52
N GLN A 175 -16.33 -3.86 0.86
CA GLN A 175 -17.08 -4.28 -0.32
C GLN A 175 -16.37 -3.92 -1.63
N ASP A 176 -15.35 -3.07 -1.59
CA ASP A 176 -14.62 -2.68 -2.78
C ASP A 176 -13.81 -3.85 -3.36
N PRO A 177 -13.96 -4.18 -4.66
CA PRO A 177 -13.23 -5.29 -5.29
C PRO A 177 -11.71 -5.18 -5.19
N THR A 178 -11.18 -3.96 -5.26
CA THR A 178 -9.75 -3.69 -5.14
C THR A 178 -9.26 -4.04 -3.74
N VAL A 179 -9.97 -3.59 -2.71
CA VAL A 179 -9.68 -3.90 -1.32
C VAL A 179 -9.75 -5.40 -1.08
N CYS A 180 -10.83 -6.04 -1.55
CA CYS A 180 -11.01 -7.50 -1.40
C CYS A 180 -9.89 -8.31 -2.05
N ALA A 181 -9.41 -7.88 -3.22
CA ALA A 181 -8.34 -8.56 -3.95
C ALA A 181 -6.99 -8.55 -3.22
N LEU A 182 -6.78 -7.62 -2.31
CA LEU A 182 -5.50 -7.39 -1.62
C LEU A 182 -5.60 -7.59 -0.10
N LEU A 183 -6.72 -8.12 0.40
CA LEU A 183 -6.87 -8.44 1.83
C LEU A 183 -5.78 -9.43 2.28
N ILE A 184 -5.17 -9.12 3.42
CA ILE A 184 -4.20 -9.99 4.07
C ILE A 184 -4.95 -10.86 5.09
N ASP A 185 -4.72 -12.16 5.05
CA ASP A 185 -5.27 -13.07 6.06
C ASP A 185 -4.80 -12.67 7.46
N LYS A 186 -5.76 -12.56 8.39
CA LYS A 186 -5.50 -12.12 9.76
C LYS A 186 -4.49 -13.02 10.47
N ASN A 187 -4.58 -14.34 10.29
CA ASN A 187 -3.70 -15.29 10.96
C ASN A 187 -2.27 -15.22 10.40
N ILE A 188 -2.14 -15.02 9.09
CA ILE A 188 -0.84 -14.79 8.45
C ILE A 188 -0.23 -13.48 8.98
N PHE A 189 -1.01 -12.43 9.10
CA PHE A 189 -0.51 -11.17 9.63
C PHE A 189 -0.10 -11.28 11.11
N LEU A 190 -0.88 -11.97 11.93
CA LEU A 190 -0.54 -12.22 13.34
C LEU A 190 0.74 -13.05 13.48
N GLY A 191 0.91 -14.07 12.63
CA GLY A 191 2.13 -14.86 12.59
C GLY A 191 3.35 -14.02 12.20
N PHE A 192 3.22 -13.17 11.20
CA PHE A 192 4.25 -12.17 10.87
C PHE A 192 4.60 -11.31 12.08
N LEU A 193 3.63 -10.69 12.74
CA LEU A 193 3.87 -9.82 13.89
C LEU A 193 4.59 -10.55 15.02
N ASN A 194 4.19 -11.78 15.32
CA ASN A 194 4.83 -12.59 16.35
C ASN A 194 6.33 -12.78 16.07
N LEU A 195 6.69 -13.19 14.87
CA LEU A 195 8.09 -13.33 14.47
C LEU A 195 8.81 -11.98 14.37
N TYR A 196 8.12 -10.96 13.90
CA TYR A 196 8.67 -9.62 13.75
C TYR A 196 9.12 -9.03 15.09
N PHE A 197 8.29 -9.15 16.14
CA PHE A 197 8.63 -8.67 17.47
C PHE A 197 9.73 -9.50 18.17
N GLN A 198 9.92 -10.75 17.73
CA GLN A 198 11.04 -11.59 18.16
C GLN A 198 12.34 -11.31 17.38
N ASN A 199 12.35 -10.31 16.51
CA ASN A 199 13.47 -10.00 15.61
C ASN A 199 13.88 -11.16 14.68
N ASN A 200 12.95 -12.07 14.40
CA ASN A 200 13.21 -13.20 13.51
C ASN A 200 13.27 -12.70 12.05
N PRO A 201 14.35 -12.99 11.29
CA PRO A 201 14.46 -12.56 9.90
C PRO A 201 13.44 -13.23 8.98
N ASP A 202 12.92 -14.42 9.33
CA ASP A 202 11.94 -15.16 8.54
C ASP A 202 10.52 -14.59 8.66
N ALA A 203 10.31 -13.59 9.51
CA ALA A 203 9.01 -12.95 9.69
C ALA A 203 8.40 -12.49 8.37
N PHE A 204 9.21 -11.91 7.49
CA PHE A 204 8.74 -11.35 6.22
C PHE A 204 8.26 -12.38 5.20
N ASP A 205 8.67 -13.63 5.36
CA ASP A 205 8.29 -14.77 4.50
C ASP A 205 7.24 -15.67 5.16
N TYR A 206 6.73 -15.29 6.34
CA TYR A 206 5.73 -16.08 7.06
C TYR A 206 4.48 -16.35 6.20
N GLY A 207 4.03 -17.61 6.22
CA GLY A 207 2.84 -18.04 5.47
C GLY A 207 3.09 -18.32 3.98
N LEU A 208 4.31 -18.15 3.49
CA LEU A 208 4.72 -18.63 2.17
C LEU A 208 5.12 -20.10 2.30
N GLY A 209 4.62 -20.95 1.39
CA GLY A 209 5.01 -22.35 1.33
C GLY A 209 6.53 -22.52 1.11
N CYS A 210 7.06 -23.65 1.59
CA CYS A 210 8.45 -24.06 1.34
C CYS A 210 8.65 -24.39 -0.14
#